data_6c8aa8db556b5e82b581de83dca32fb0
#
_entry.id   6c8aa8db556b5e82b581de83dca32fb0
#
_cell.length_a   1.000
_cell.length_b   1.000
_cell.length_c   1.000
_cell.angle_alpha   90.00
_cell.angle_beta   90.00
_cell.angle_gamma   90.00
#
_symmetry.space_group_name_H-M   'P 1'
#
loop_
_entity.id
_entity.type
_entity.pdbx_description
1 polymer ?
#
loop_
_entity_poly.entity_id
_entity_poly.type
_entity_poly.pdbx_seq_one_letter_code
_entity_poly.pdbx_strand_id
1 'polypeptide(L)'
;HRVTQPMERVLPESREDTSDASAIWSPGIEDEFEADVYPSKVSAVHSLGLQMALPVQQVFGDKLSPKRIILLEDDYDNQFLREFGKAVAKVFPETPWFIQDEWTEMEPDEVWMKLEFFDIHNRSAQRQSSSGKGITNGRIEATAMAKDKSSTITARFVEKPWVEDFSGFLNNKPNDRFIVARSSESCLTESEANHQAMENACVQVAQMLERNSDRLSAVPATLLSQVNPNDILEGSFVVDKFVQSFEGTAGKIWRQALLIDASVEKLTQLAHRKAYMVRARKMSLARTVSSVVGLLLLIIVVYIFLNAATKGYYVWSLRIAGFVLALIVIFLLLT
;
A
#
# COMPACT_ATOMS: atom_id res chain seq x y z
N HIS A 1 -32.45 -22.39 58.13
CA HIS A 1 -32.02 -21.08 57.59
C HIS A 1 -31.02 -21.30 56.48
N ARG A 2 -31.52 -21.38 55.23
CA ARG A 2 -30.69 -21.36 54.02
C ARG A 2 -30.71 -19.92 53.46
N VAL A 3 -29.58 -19.27 53.48
CA VAL A 3 -29.37 -17.97 52.86
C VAL A 3 -29.10 -18.22 51.37
N THR A 4 -30.02 -17.77 50.54
CA THR A 4 -29.86 -17.69 49.08
C THR A 4 -29.11 -16.42 48.74
N GLN A 5 -27.91 -16.56 48.15
CA GLN A 5 -27.18 -15.45 47.51
C GLN A 5 -27.79 -15.11 46.16
N PRO A 6 -27.86 -13.83 45.79
CA PRO A 6 -28.33 -13.43 44.45
C PRO A 6 -27.25 -13.70 43.38
N MET A 7 -27.67 -14.34 42.29
CA MET A 7 -26.91 -14.63 41.10
C MET A 7 -26.63 -13.35 40.34
N GLU A 8 -25.41 -12.89 40.34
CA GLU A 8 -24.89 -11.77 39.56
C GLU A 8 -24.89 -12.15 38.08
N ARG A 9 -25.72 -11.47 37.30
CA ARG A 9 -25.89 -11.69 35.86
C ARG A 9 -24.70 -11.04 35.14
N VAL A 10 -23.69 -11.82 34.82
CA VAL A 10 -22.60 -11.41 33.92
C VAL A 10 -23.19 -11.20 32.53
N LEU A 11 -23.24 -9.95 32.11
CA LEU A 11 -23.50 -9.58 30.70
C LEU A 11 -22.35 -10.08 29.84
N PRO A 12 -22.60 -10.68 28.66
CA PRO A 12 -21.54 -11.01 27.73
C PRO A 12 -20.95 -9.71 27.18
N GLU A 13 -19.67 -9.51 27.45
CA GLU A 13 -18.82 -8.53 26.78
C GLU A 13 -18.92 -8.73 25.27
N SER A 14 -19.47 -7.76 24.58
CA SER A 14 -19.47 -7.70 23.13
C SER A 14 -18.01 -7.61 22.67
N ARG A 15 -17.45 -8.73 22.24
CA ARG A 15 -16.24 -8.76 21.44
C ARG A 15 -16.52 -7.94 20.16
N GLU A 16 -16.01 -6.74 20.14
CA GLU A 16 -15.79 -6.01 18.90
C GLU A 16 -14.75 -6.81 18.09
N ASP A 17 -15.24 -7.60 17.16
CA ASP A 17 -14.45 -8.13 16.05
C ASP A 17 -14.07 -6.94 15.15
N THR A 18 -13.08 -6.17 15.59
CA THR A 18 -12.28 -5.38 14.68
C THR A 18 -11.48 -6.36 13.85
N SER A 19 -12.03 -6.76 12.73
CA SER A 19 -11.31 -7.45 11.67
C SER A 19 -10.22 -6.51 11.17
N ASP A 20 -9.07 -6.58 11.83
CA ASP A 20 -7.83 -5.94 11.40
C ASP A 20 -7.40 -6.50 10.04
N ALA A 21 -7.91 -5.87 8.98
CA ALA A 21 -7.37 -6.05 7.63
C ALA A 21 -5.92 -5.54 7.50
N SER A 22 -5.32 -5.02 8.58
CA SER A 22 -3.93 -4.59 8.68
C SER A 22 -2.97 -5.70 9.15
N ALA A 23 -3.48 -6.88 9.52
CA ALA A 23 -2.70 -7.95 10.16
C ALA A 23 -1.98 -8.90 9.17
N ILE A 24 -1.76 -8.50 7.91
CA ILE A 24 -1.06 -9.39 6.96
C ILE A 24 0.46 -9.16 6.95
N TRP A 25 0.98 -8.16 7.66
CA TRP A 25 2.43 -7.98 7.78
C TRP A 25 2.84 -7.38 9.12
N SER A 26 2.94 -8.24 10.15
CA SER A 26 3.78 -7.92 11.30
C SER A 26 5.17 -8.50 11.04
N PRO A 27 6.21 -7.70 10.93
CA PRO A 27 7.59 -8.16 10.92
C PRO A 27 7.98 -8.50 12.36
N GLY A 28 7.58 -9.68 12.81
CA GLY A 28 8.02 -10.25 14.10
C GLY A 28 9.30 -11.06 13.90
N ILE A 29 10.36 -10.49 13.39
CA ILE A 29 11.74 -10.99 13.50
C ILE A 29 12.63 -9.77 13.55
N GLU A 30 12.96 -9.35 14.75
CA GLU A 30 14.06 -8.47 15.06
C GLU A 30 15.36 -9.16 14.65
N ASP A 31 16.30 -8.38 14.09
CA ASP A 31 17.71 -8.70 13.88
C ASP A 31 18.11 -9.69 12.77
N GLU A 32 17.53 -9.65 11.59
CA GLU A 32 18.27 -10.07 10.39
C GLU A 32 18.35 -8.88 9.42
N PHE A 33 19.57 -8.49 9.06
CA PHE A 33 19.94 -7.47 8.10
C PHE A 33 18.82 -7.18 7.11
N GLU A 34 18.40 -5.94 7.07
CA GLU A 34 17.28 -5.46 6.27
C GLU A 34 17.63 -5.54 4.78
N ALA A 35 17.59 -6.78 4.25
CA ALA A 35 17.90 -7.05 2.86
C ALA A 35 16.87 -6.35 1.95
N ASP A 36 17.35 -5.77 0.86
CA ASP A 36 16.51 -5.16 -0.17
C ASP A 36 15.42 -6.11 -0.65
N VAL A 37 14.19 -5.61 -0.78
CA VAL A 37 13.05 -6.40 -1.25
C VAL A 37 12.76 -6.11 -2.72
N TYR A 38 12.72 -7.15 -3.55
CA TYR A 38 12.49 -7.07 -4.99
C TYR A 38 11.13 -7.67 -5.39
N PRO A 39 10.51 -7.16 -6.48
CA PRO A 39 9.19 -7.62 -6.92
C PRO A 39 9.20 -8.97 -7.66
N SER A 40 10.37 -9.53 -7.93
CA SER A 40 10.53 -10.85 -8.52
C SER A 40 11.88 -11.48 -8.18
N LYS A 41 11.98 -12.80 -8.37
CA LYS A 41 13.26 -13.53 -8.29
C LYS A 41 14.27 -13.01 -9.30
N VAL A 42 13.81 -12.72 -10.52
CA VAL A 42 14.68 -12.26 -11.62
C VAL A 42 15.33 -10.93 -11.25
N SER A 43 14.56 -9.97 -10.74
CA SER A 43 15.09 -8.67 -10.33
C SER A 43 16.00 -8.77 -9.10
N ALA A 44 15.66 -9.64 -8.14
CA ALA A 44 16.53 -9.91 -6.98
C ALA A 44 17.87 -10.51 -7.42
N VAL A 45 17.86 -11.54 -8.25
CA VAL A 45 19.06 -12.18 -8.80
C VAL A 45 19.91 -11.20 -9.61
N HIS A 46 19.28 -10.39 -10.46
CA HIS A 46 19.96 -9.35 -11.22
C HIS A 46 20.67 -8.33 -10.33
N SER A 47 19.96 -7.87 -9.29
CA SER A 47 20.54 -6.92 -8.33
C SER A 47 21.69 -7.51 -7.54
N LEU A 48 21.54 -8.76 -7.06
CA LEU A 48 22.64 -9.48 -6.39
C LEU A 48 23.88 -9.56 -7.29
N GLY A 49 23.70 -9.89 -8.60
CA GLY A 49 24.80 -9.92 -9.54
C GLY A 49 25.52 -8.59 -9.68
N LEU A 50 24.81 -7.47 -9.67
CA LEU A 50 25.41 -6.13 -9.70
C LEU A 50 26.13 -5.77 -8.40
N GLN A 51 25.75 -6.34 -7.28
CA GLN A 51 26.34 -6.08 -5.96
C GLN A 51 27.56 -7.00 -5.67
N MET A 52 27.88 -7.96 -6.55
CA MET A 52 28.98 -8.91 -6.31
C MET A 52 30.36 -8.29 -6.28
N ALA A 53 30.53 -7.01 -6.65
CA ALA A 53 31.84 -6.34 -6.58
C ALA A 53 32.44 -6.42 -5.18
N LEU A 54 31.69 -6.09 -4.16
CA LEU A 54 32.12 -6.06 -2.77
C LEU A 54 32.45 -7.46 -2.22
N PRO A 55 31.59 -8.48 -2.36
CA PRO A 55 31.91 -9.86 -2.00
C PRO A 55 33.18 -10.39 -2.66
N VAL A 56 33.34 -10.15 -3.97
CA VAL A 56 34.55 -10.58 -4.70
C VAL A 56 35.80 -9.87 -4.15
N GLN A 57 35.73 -8.58 -3.89
CA GLN A 57 36.82 -7.82 -3.30
C GLN A 57 37.20 -8.32 -1.90
N GLN A 58 36.22 -8.67 -1.07
CA GLN A 58 36.47 -9.23 0.27
C GLN A 58 37.19 -10.58 0.23
N VAL A 59 36.86 -11.39 -0.77
CA VAL A 59 37.39 -12.74 -0.93
C VAL A 59 38.77 -12.72 -1.60
N PHE A 60 38.94 -11.88 -2.63
CA PHE A 60 40.14 -11.83 -3.46
C PHE A 60 41.17 -10.79 -2.96
N GLY A 61 40.69 -9.74 -2.26
CA GLY A 61 41.51 -8.59 -1.84
C GLY A 61 41.58 -7.49 -2.89
N ASP A 62 41.97 -6.28 -2.45
CA ASP A 62 41.82 -5.01 -3.20
C ASP A 62 42.63 -4.89 -4.49
N LYS A 63 43.54 -5.79 -4.76
CA LYS A 63 44.53 -5.63 -5.85
C LYS A 63 44.40 -6.62 -7.01
N LEU A 64 43.54 -7.59 -6.91
CA LEU A 64 43.44 -8.66 -7.87
C LEU A 64 42.02 -8.75 -8.46
N SER A 65 41.90 -8.70 -9.77
CA SER A 65 40.68 -9.10 -10.45
C SER A 65 40.74 -10.59 -10.75
N PRO A 66 39.64 -11.34 -10.58
CA PRO A 66 39.62 -12.76 -10.92
C PRO A 66 39.83 -12.92 -12.42
N LYS A 67 40.56 -13.96 -12.82
CA LYS A 67 40.74 -14.30 -14.25
C LYS A 67 39.52 -15.03 -14.81
N ARG A 68 38.80 -15.77 -13.96
CA ARG A 68 37.57 -16.50 -14.33
C ARG A 68 36.55 -16.44 -13.18
N ILE A 69 35.29 -16.40 -13.56
CA ILE A 69 34.15 -16.51 -12.64
C ILE A 69 33.38 -17.78 -12.99
N ILE A 70 33.22 -18.68 -12.04
CA ILE A 70 32.49 -19.93 -12.21
C ILE A 70 31.18 -19.84 -11.42
N LEU A 71 30.07 -20.00 -12.12
CA LEU A 71 28.75 -20.06 -11.52
C LEU A 71 28.38 -21.53 -11.31
N LEU A 72 28.17 -21.92 -10.06
CA LEU A 72 27.77 -23.27 -9.72
C LEU A 72 26.29 -23.49 -10.04
N GLU A 73 26.04 -24.52 -10.85
CA GLU A 73 24.69 -25.01 -11.10
C GLU A 73 24.32 -26.00 -9.98
N ASP A 74 23.30 -25.65 -9.20
CA ASP A 74 22.77 -26.45 -8.13
C ASP A 74 21.27 -26.61 -8.40
N ASP A 75 20.85 -27.67 -9.10
CA ASP A 75 19.43 -28.05 -9.39
C ASP A 75 18.46 -26.90 -9.82
N TYR A 76 18.99 -25.70 -10.10
CA TYR A 76 18.21 -24.51 -10.42
C TYR A 76 17.87 -24.38 -11.88
N ASP A 77 16.82 -23.64 -12.14
CA ASP A 77 16.49 -23.17 -13.48
C ASP A 77 17.66 -22.34 -14.01
N ASN A 78 18.33 -22.83 -15.05
CA ASN A 78 19.46 -22.19 -15.75
C ASN A 78 19.18 -20.72 -16.13
N GLN A 79 17.91 -20.32 -16.14
CA GLN A 79 17.51 -18.94 -16.40
C GLN A 79 18.02 -17.98 -15.34
N PHE A 80 17.89 -18.31 -14.05
CA PHE A 80 18.34 -17.44 -12.97
C PHE A 80 19.86 -17.28 -12.94
N LEU A 81 20.60 -18.37 -13.14
CA LEU A 81 22.05 -18.33 -13.24
C LEU A 81 22.54 -17.49 -14.42
N ARG A 82 21.87 -17.59 -15.58
CA ARG A 82 22.19 -16.76 -16.75
C ARG A 82 21.95 -15.28 -16.50
N GLU A 83 20.81 -14.90 -15.84
CA GLU A 83 20.54 -13.50 -15.49
C GLU A 83 21.54 -12.99 -14.46
N PHE A 84 21.90 -13.80 -13.48
CA PHE A 84 22.97 -13.49 -12.53
C PHE A 84 24.30 -13.27 -13.24
N GLY A 85 24.73 -14.19 -14.10
CA GLY A 85 25.96 -14.08 -14.87
C GLY A 85 26.02 -12.85 -15.77
N LYS A 86 24.92 -12.50 -16.44
CA LYS A 86 24.80 -11.25 -17.19
C LYS A 86 24.99 -10.01 -16.32
N ALA A 87 24.45 -10.03 -15.09
CA ALA A 87 24.60 -8.91 -14.15
C ALA A 87 26.04 -8.82 -13.62
N VAL A 88 26.65 -9.97 -13.26
CA VAL A 88 28.04 -10.07 -12.84
C VAL A 88 28.99 -9.59 -13.97
N ALA A 89 28.72 -9.94 -15.24
CA ALA A 89 29.49 -9.48 -16.38
C ALA A 89 29.49 -7.95 -16.57
N LYS A 90 28.44 -7.26 -16.12
CA LYS A 90 28.43 -5.77 -16.10
C LYS A 90 29.43 -5.19 -15.08
N VAL A 91 29.64 -5.89 -13.99
CA VAL A 91 30.56 -5.50 -12.92
C VAL A 91 32.00 -5.87 -13.27
N PHE A 92 32.19 -7.04 -13.91
CA PHE A 92 33.48 -7.58 -14.31
C PHE A 92 33.54 -7.79 -15.83
N PRO A 93 33.57 -6.72 -16.64
CA PRO A 93 33.42 -6.83 -18.10
C PRO A 93 34.59 -7.55 -18.79
N GLU A 94 35.77 -7.54 -18.17
CA GLU A 94 36.97 -8.19 -18.72
C GLU A 94 37.15 -9.66 -18.29
N THR A 95 36.29 -10.13 -17.35
CA THR A 95 36.41 -11.45 -16.75
C THR A 95 35.37 -12.40 -17.36
N PRO A 96 35.78 -13.47 -18.06
CA PRO A 96 34.86 -14.45 -18.57
C PRO A 96 34.18 -15.23 -17.42
N TRP A 97 32.91 -15.55 -17.62
CA TRP A 97 32.17 -16.37 -16.69
C TRP A 97 31.62 -17.63 -17.37
N PHE A 98 31.50 -18.70 -16.57
CA PHE A 98 31.08 -20.02 -17.04
C PHE A 98 30.11 -20.62 -16.02
N ILE A 99 29.19 -21.49 -16.51
CA ILE A 99 28.33 -22.31 -15.62
C ILE A 99 28.96 -23.70 -15.56
N GLN A 100 29.03 -24.24 -14.34
CA GLN A 100 29.61 -25.56 -14.09
C GLN A 100 28.75 -26.33 -13.11
N ASP A 101 28.49 -27.61 -13.40
CA ASP A 101 27.61 -28.49 -12.62
C ASP A 101 28.31 -29.16 -11.43
N GLU A 102 29.63 -29.34 -11.53
CA GLU A 102 30.41 -30.08 -10.54
C GLU A 102 31.51 -29.23 -9.91
N TRP A 103 31.78 -29.47 -8.63
CA TRP A 103 32.92 -28.90 -7.95
C TRP A 103 34.21 -29.55 -8.47
N THR A 104 35.06 -28.72 -9.03
CA THR A 104 36.44 -29.10 -9.36
C THR A 104 37.43 -28.41 -8.41
N GLU A 105 38.69 -28.75 -8.50
CA GLU A 105 39.72 -28.08 -7.73
C GLU A 105 39.82 -26.61 -8.13
N MET A 106 39.67 -25.70 -7.16
CA MET A 106 39.63 -24.27 -7.38
C MET A 106 41.02 -23.70 -7.65
N GLU A 107 41.21 -23.05 -8.80
CA GLU A 107 42.46 -22.37 -9.14
C GLU A 107 42.61 -21.07 -8.31
N PRO A 108 43.86 -20.63 -8.02
CA PRO A 108 44.08 -19.43 -7.19
C PRO A 108 43.49 -18.12 -7.75
N ASP A 109 43.29 -18.07 -9.07
CA ASP A 109 42.83 -16.88 -9.79
C ASP A 109 41.35 -16.95 -10.17
N GLU A 110 40.62 -17.92 -9.62
CA GLU A 110 39.18 -18.14 -9.88
C GLU A 110 38.31 -17.72 -8.70
N VAL A 111 37.14 -17.21 -9.04
CA VAL A 111 36.04 -16.98 -8.07
C VAL A 111 34.87 -17.86 -8.44
N TRP A 112 34.42 -18.62 -7.49
CA TRP A 112 33.24 -19.43 -7.62
C TRP A 112 32.07 -18.72 -6.98
N MET A 113 30.92 -18.71 -7.63
CA MET A 113 29.71 -18.07 -7.12
C MET A 113 28.56 -19.06 -7.10
N LYS A 114 27.83 -19.04 -5.98
CA LYS A 114 26.66 -19.90 -5.75
C LYS A 114 25.44 -19.04 -5.44
N LEU A 115 24.26 -19.42 -5.97
CA LEU A 115 22.99 -18.88 -5.59
C LEU A 115 22.21 -19.90 -4.77
N GLU A 116 21.57 -19.48 -3.69
CA GLU A 116 20.69 -20.31 -2.88
C GLU A 116 19.36 -19.62 -2.65
N PHE A 117 18.26 -20.37 -2.81
CA PHE A 117 16.89 -19.83 -2.65
C PHE A 117 16.26 -20.41 -1.39
N PHE A 118 15.66 -19.56 -0.57
CA PHE A 118 15.00 -19.93 0.69
C PHE A 118 13.56 -19.44 0.70
N ASP A 119 12.63 -20.33 1.08
CA ASP A 119 11.23 -19.96 1.29
C ASP A 119 11.04 -19.43 2.71
N ILE A 120 10.49 -18.21 2.83
CA ILE A 120 10.27 -17.60 4.15
C ILE A 120 9.10 -18.26 4.90
N HIS A 121 8.13 -18.84 4.20
CA HIS A 121 6.95 -19.45 4.82
C HIS A 121 7.24 -20.84 5.41
N ASN A 122 8.31 -21.49 4.98
CA ASN A 122 8.60 -22.88 5.36
C ASN A 122 9.72 -22.95 6.41
N ARG A 123 9.48 -22.41 7.62
CA ARG A 123 10.43 -22.40 8.73
C ARG A 123 10.87 -23.79 9.21
N SER A 124 10.12 -24.84 8.88
CA SER A 124 10.41 -26.22 9.28
C SER A 124 11.18 -27.03 8.26
N ALA A 125 11.29 -26.57 7.03
CA ALA A 125 12.07 -27.19 5.98
C ALA A 125 13.48 -26.61 5.93
N GLN A 126 14.29 -27.08 6.83
CA GLN A 126 15.74 -27.06 6.74
C GLN A 126 16.13 -27.44 5.30
N ARG A 127 16.80 -26.53 4.57
CA ARG A 127 17.44 -26.77 3.27
C ARG A 127 16.62 -27.65 2.30
N GLN A 128 15.49 -27.18 1.86
CA GLN A 128 15.02 -27.63 0.57
C GLN A 128 15.63 -26.68 -0.49
N SER A 129 16.76 -27.07 -1.00
CA SER A 129 17.27 -26.73 -2.32
C SER A 129 16.26 -27.25 -3.36
N SER A 130 15.08 -26.74 -3.35
CA SER A 130 14.12 -26.98 -4.41
C SER A 130 14.33 -25.94 -5.47
N SER A 131 14.28 -26.32 -6.70
CA SER A 131 14.43 -25.54 -7.95
C SER A 131 13.64 -24.22 -8.00
N GLY A 132 13.69 -23.34 -7.04
CA GLY A 132 13.00 -22.04 -6.97
C GLY A 132 11.55 -21.98 -7.47
N LYS A 133 11.08 -23.07 -8.11
CA LYS A 133 9.73 -23.24 -8.65
C LYS A 133 8.71 -23.30 -7.50
N GLY A 134 7.76 -22.37 -7.53
CA GLY A 134 6.68 -22.32 -6.55
C GLY A 134 6.93 -21.40 -5.34
N ILE A 135 8.15 -20.95 -5.07
CA ILE A 135 8.40 -19.95 -4.02
C ILE A 135 7.90 -18.59 -4.50
N THR A 136 6.90 -18.04 -3.82
CA THR A 136 6.33 -16.71 -4.14
C THR A 136 6.85 -15.60 -3.25
N ASN A 137 7.46 -15.96 -2.11
CA ASN A 137 8.07 -15.02 -1.17
C ASN A 137 9.28 -15.70 -0.54
N GLY A 138 10.46 -15.12 -0.69
CA GLY A 138 11.68 -15.77 -0.25
C GLY A 138 12.87 -14.84 -0.12
N ARG A 139 14.00 -15.48 0.19
CA ARG A 139 15.33 -14.89 0.26
C ARG A 139 16.22 -15.61 -0.72
N ILE A 140 17.08 -14.85 -1.37
CA ILE A 140 18.16 -15.38 -2.24
C ILE A 140 19.47 -14.96 -1.60
N GLU A 141 20.39 -15.92 -1.50
CA GLU A 141 21.76 -15.70 -1.07
C GLU A 141 22.69 -15.91 -2.26
N ALA A 142 23.58 -14.95 -2.48
CA ALA A 142 24.66 -15.05 -3.46
C ALA A 142 25.99 -15.08 -2.69
N THR A 143 26.71 -16.19 -2.82
CA THR A 143 27.99 -16.41 -2.14
C THR A 143 29.12 -16.41 -3.16
N ALA A 144 30.12 -15.53 -2.95
CA ALA A 144 31.39 -15.59 -3.63
C ALA A 144 32.37 -16.41 -2.80
N MET A 145 33.13 -17.28 -3.44
CA MET A 145 34.11 -18.15 -2.80
C MET A 145 35.42 -18.10 -3.59
N ALA A 146 36.54 -17.99 -2.88
CA ALA A 146 37.87 -18.14 -3.45
C ALA A 146 38.78 -18.80 -2.40
N LYS A 147 39.36 -19.94 -2.76
CA LYS A 147 40.25 -20.71 -1.91
C LYS A 147 39.64 -20.98 -0.51
N ASP A 148 40.08 -20.23 0.53
CA ASP A 148 39.68 -20.45 1.92
C ASP A 148 38.70 -19.36 2.45
N LYS A 149 38.23 -18.44 1.56
CA LYS A 149 37.38 -17.35 1.92
C LYS A 149 36.04 -17.40 1.21
N SER A 150 35.01 -17.00 1.89
CA SER A 150 33.68 -16.81 1.32
C SER A 150 33.06 -15.52 1.82
N SER A 151 32.25 -14.89 0.96
CA SER A 151 31.45 -13.71 1.32
C SER A 151 30.06 -13.86 0.71
N THR A 152 29.05 -13.59 1.48
CA THR A 152 27.64 -13.78 1.09
C THR A 152 26.88 -12.47 1.19
N ILE A 153 26.07 -12.20 0.19
CA ILE A 153 25.06 -11.12 0.19
C ILE A 153 23.68 -11.70 0.01
N THR A 154 22.67 -11.00 0.50
CA THR A 154 21.30 -11.49 0.50
C THR A 154 20.34 -10.47 -0.09
N ALA A 155 19.32 -10.96 -0.78
CA ALA A 155 18.18 -10.18 -1.24
C ALA A 155 16.87 -10.91 -0.91
N ARG A 156 15.81 -10.16 -0.61
CA ARG A 156 14.46 -10.70 -0.44
C ARG A 156 13.64 -10.44 -1.70
N PHE A 157 12.71 -11.31 -2.00
CA PHE A 157 11.78 -11.12 -3.11
C PHE A 157 10.35 -11.50 -2.72
N VAL A 158 9.40 -10.84 -3.38
CA VAL A 158 7.99 -11.18 -3.33
C VAL A 158 7.47 -11.13 -4.76
N GLU A 159 6.99 -12.26 -5.29
CA GLU A 159 6.49 -12.33 -6.67
C GLU A 159 5.27 -11.43 -6.86
N LYS A 160 5.48 -10.30 -7.52
CA LYS A 160 4.47 -9.30 -7.86
C LYS A 160 4.56 -8.96 -9.35
N PRO A 161 4.07 -9.84 -10.25
CA PRO A 161 4.22 -9.67 -11.70
C PRO A 161 3.69 -8.32 -12.20
N TRP A 162 2.66 -7.78 -11.55
CA TRP A 162 2.06 -6.49 -11.90
C TRP A 162 2.97 -5.28 -11.63
N VAL A 163 4.04 -5.44 -10.85
CA VAL A 163 5.01 -4.36 -10.60
C VAL A 163 6.01 -4.23 -11.74
N GLU A 164 6.50 -5.35 -12.27
CA GLU A 164 7.52 -5.38 -13.32
C GLU A 164 6.93 -5.38 -14.73
N ASP A 165 6.05 -6.32 -15.01
CA ASP A 165 5.38 -6.46 -16.31
C ASP A 165 3.86 -6.32 -16.15
N PHE A 166 3.41 -5.08 -16.04
CA PHE A 166 1.99 -4.79 -15.95
C PHE A 166 1.22 -5.19 -17.21
N SER A 167 1.87 -5.09 -18.37
CA SER A 167 1.26 -5.45 -19.64
C SER A 167 0.98 -6.95 -19.73
N GLY A 168 1.96 -7.78 -19.35
CA GLY A 168 1.79 -9.23 -19.28
C GLY A 168 0.76 -9.64 -18.23
N PHE A 169 0.74 -8.95 -17.08
CA PHE A 169 -0.28 -9.16 -16.06
C PHE A 169 -1.70 -8.90 -16.58
N LEU A 170 -1.92 -7.80 -17.32
CA LEU A 170 -3.22 -7.45 -17.91
C LEU A 170 -3.66 -8.46 -18.98
N ASN A 171 -2.71 -8.97 -19.78
CA ASN A 171 -3.03 -9.97 -20.80
C ASN A 171 -3.59 -11.27 -20.20
N ASN A 172 -3.18 -11.61 -19.00
CA ASN A 172 -3.69 -12.76 -18.25
C ASN A 172 -5.02 -12.50 -17.54
N LYS A 173 -5.46 -11.22 -17.44
CA LYS A 173 -6.72 -10.80 -16.81
C LYS A 173 -7.47 -9.77 -17.67
N PRO A 174 -7.92 -10.14 -18.87
CA PRO A 174 -8.43 -9.19 -19.86
C PRO A 174 -9.75 -8.49 -19.45
N ASN A 175 -10.49 -9.06 -18.50
CA ASN A 175 -11.78 -8.51 -18.06
C ASN A 175 -11.64 -7.51 -16.90
N ASP A 176 -10.49 -7.47 -16.25
CA ASP A 176 -10.27 -6.62 -15.09
C ASP A 176 -9.54 -5.34 -15.49
N ARG A 177 -10.10 -4.20 -15.13
CA ARG A 177 -9.46 -2.90 -15.36
C ARG A 177 -8.61 -2.53 -14.16
N PHE A 178 -7.42 -3.07 -14.13
CA PHE A 178 -6.43 -2.68 -13.14
C PHE A 178 -5.65 -1.44 -13.57
N ILE A 179 -5.24 -0.65 -12.58
CA ILE A 179 -4.25 0.42 -12.73
C ILE A 179 -3.20 0.27 -11.65
N VAL A 180 -1.98 0.75 -11.91
CA VAL A 180 -0.89 0.76 -10.94
C VAL A 180 -0.57 2.20 -10.57
N ALA A 181 -0.79 2.54 -9.31
CA ALA A 181 -0.38 3.81 -8.73
C ALA A 181 0.95 3.62 -8.00
N ARG A 182 1.94 4.45 -8.30
CA ARG A 182 3.28 4.37 -7.69
C ARG A 182 3.61 5.68 -7.02
N SER A 183 4.47 5.63 -5.98
CA SER A 183 5.12 6.85 -5.50
C SER A 183 5.92 7.46 -6.66
N SER A 184 5.83 8.78 -6.84
CA SER A 184 6.47 9.50 -7.96
C SER A 184 7.98 9.58 -7.81
N GLU A 185 8.45 9.63 -6.56
CA GLU A 185 9.84 9.86 -6.22
C GLU A 185 10.32 8.85 -5.18
N SER A 186 11.62 8.87 -4.92
CA SER A 186 12.23 8.14 -3.83
C SER A 186 11.95 8.86 -2.52
N CYS A 187 11.26 8.19 -1.61
CA CYS A 187 10.85 8.75 -0.32
C CYS A 187 11.82 8.33 0.78
N LEU A 188 11.97 9.18 1.80
CA LEU A 188 12.84 8.89 2.94
C LEU A 188 12.15 7.99 3.97
N THR A 189 10.83 7.91 3.93
CA THR A 189 10.04 7.08 4.84
C THR A 189 8.99 6.25 4.08
N GLU A 190 8.64 5.10 4.63
CA GLU A 190 7.55 4.26 4.09
C GLU A 190 6.22 5.01 4.08
N SER A 191 5.96 5.80 5.13
CA SER A 191 4.73 6.60 5.24
C SER A 191 4.58 7.61 4.11
N GLU A 192 5.68 8.28 3.75
CA GLU A 192 5.72 9.23 2.63
C GLU A 192 5.47 8.51 1.30
N ALA A 193 6.13 7.37 1.07
CA ALA A 193 5.92 6.57 -0.13
C ALA A 193 4.46 6.10 -0.27
N ASN A 194 3.85 5.69 0.86
CA ASN A 194 2.44 5.31 0.91
C ASN A 194 1.52 6.49 0.59
N HIS A 195 1.79 7.66 1.16
CA HIS A 195 1.00 8.87 0.92
C HIS A 195 1.03 9.27 -0.55
N GLN A 196 2.20 9.35 -1.16
CA GLN A 196 2.36 9.67 -2.59
C GLN A 196 1.69 8.63 -3.50
N ALA A 197 1.85 7.33 -3.21
CA ALA A 197 1.19 6.28 -3.99
C ALA A 197 -0.33 6.39 -3.90
N MET A 198 -0.87 6.72 -2.72
CA MET A 198 -2.30 6.91 -2.51
C MET A 198 -2.83 8.16 -3.22
N GLU A 199 -2.11 9.29 -3.18
CA GLU A 199 -2.47 10.49 -3.93
C GLU A 199 -2.52 10.21 -5.44
N ASN A 200 -1.50 9.51 -5.97
CA ASN A 200 -1.49 9.10 -7.37
C ASN A 200 -2.64 8.15 -7.71
N ALA A 201 -3.03 7.25 -6.78
CA ALA A 201 -4.21 6.41 -6.94
C ALA A 201 -5.49 7.25 -7.05
N CYS A 202 -5.66 8.26 -6.19
CA CYS A 202 -6.79 9.17 -6.24
C CYS A 202 -6.89 9.90 -7.59
N VAL A 203 -5.76 10.42 -8.08
CA VAL A 203 -5.69 11.12 -9.38
C VAL A 203 -6.07 10.17 -10.53
N GLN A 204 -5.52 8.96 -10.57
CA GLN A 204 -5.81 7.99 -11.62
C GLN A 204 -7.26 7.51 -11.59
N VAL A 205 -7.82 7.23 -10.40
CA VAL A 205 -9.24 6.85 -10.27
C VAL A 205 -10.15 8.01 -10.68
N ALA A 206 -9.82 9.26 -10.33
CA ALA A 206 -10.57 10.45 -10.77
C ALA A 206 -10.57 10.57 -12.31
N GLN A 207 -9.42 10.39 -12.96
CA GLN A 207 -9.32 10.38 -14.42
C GLN A 207 -10.16 9.26 -15.06
N MET A 208 -10.17 8.07 -14.43
CA MET A 208 -11.01 6.97 -14.93
C MET A 208 -12.50 7.26 -14.77
N LEU A 209 -12.92 7.89 -13.67
CA LEU A 209 -14.29 8.33 -13.47
C LEU A 209 -14.69 9.36 -14.52
N GLU A 210 -13.83 10.32 -14.80
CA GLU A 210 -14.07 11.35 -15.83
C GLU A 210 -14.20 10.72 -17.22
N ARG A 211 -13.31 9.83 -17.62
CA ARG A 211 -13.37 9.11 -18.90
C ARG A 211 -14.64 8.26 -19.07
N ASN A 212 -15.21 7.78 -17.97
CA ASN A 212 -16.44 6.98 -17.96
C ASN A 212 -17.69 7.83 -17.60
N SER A 213 -17.57 9.15 -17.52
CA SER A 213 -18.66 10.06 -17.10
C SER A 213 -19.93 9.89 -17.94
N ASP A 214 -19.79 9.65 -19.25
CA ASP A 214 -20.94 9.43 -20.16
C ASP A 214 -21.77 8.20 -19.78
N ARG A 215 -21.12 7.20 -19.18
CA ARG A 215 -21.78 5.98 -18.67
C ARG A 215 -22.32 6.15 -17.25
N LEU A 216 -21.77 7.14 -16.51
CA LEU A 216 -22.08 7.45 -15.12
C LEU A 216 -23.05 8.63 -14.97
N SER A 217 -23.89 8.87 -15.95
CA SER A 217 -24.73 10.05 -16.22
C SER A 217 -25.54 10.64 -15.05
N ALA A 218 -25.46 10.07 -13.86
CA ALA A 218 -26.18 10.53 -12.66
C ALA A 218 -25.37 11.47 -11.74
N VAL A 219 -24.07 11.73 -12.01
CA VAL A 219 -23.20 12.49 -11.11
C VAL A 219 -22.55 13.67 -11.82
N PRO A 220 -22.62 14.90 -11.25
CA PRO A 220 -21.92 16.04 -11.80
C PRO A 220 -20.41 15.81 -11.92
N ALA A 221 -19.80 16.15 -13.05
CA ALA A 221 -18.37 15.98 -13.31
C ALA A 221 -17.46 16.61 -12.23
N THR A 222 -17.89 17.71 -11.63
CA THR A 222 -17.17 18.40 -10.53
C THR A 222 -17.03 17.57 -9.26
N LEU A 223 -17.89 16.57 -9.05
CA LEU A 223 -17.81 15.67 -7.90
C LEU A 223 -16.93 14.44 -8.20
N LEU A 224 -16.81 14.07 -9.46
CA LEU A 224 -16.00 12.96 -9.91
C LEU A 224 -14.50 13.28 -9.84
N SER A 225 -14.12 14.56 -9.99
CA SER A 225 -12.72 15.01 -9.91
C SER A 225 -12.14 15.03 -8.48
N GLN A 226 -12.99 14.98 -7.44
CA GLN A 226 -12.56 15.02 -6.04
C GLN A 226 -12.57 13.63 -5.40
N VAL A 227 -11.62 12.77 -5.77
CA VAL A 227 -11.41 11.48 -5.11
C VAL A 227 -10.42 11.65 -3.96
N ASN A 228 -10.81 11.20 -2.77
CA ASN A 228 -9.99 11.28 -1.56
C ASN A 228 -9.42 9.89 -1.20
N PRO A 229 -8.32 9.80 -0.42
CA PRO A 229 -7.79 8.54 0.06
C PRO A 229 -8.81 7.63 0.74
N ASN A 230 -9.72 8.21 1.52
CA ASN A 230 -10.79 7.45 2.17
C ASN A 230 -11.75 6.80 1.17
N ASP A 231 -12.02 7.44 0.04
CA ASP A 231 -12.85 6.87 -1.02
C ASP A 231 -12.23 5.59 -1.61
N ILE A 232 -10.90 5.58 -1.73
CA ILE A 232 -10.12 4.44 -2.22
C ILE A 232 -10.13 3.29 -1.21
N LEU A 233 -9.90 3.61 0.07
CA LEU A 233 -9.85 2.61 1.15
C LEU A 233 -11.23 2.00 1.41
N GLU A 234 -12.25 2.82 1.65
CA GLU A 234 -13.61 2.36 1.91
C GLU A 234 -14.26 1.67 0.71
N GLY A 235 -13.85 2.06 -0.50
CA GLY A 235 -14.29 1.41 -1.75
C GLY A 235 -13.57 0.11 -2.05
N SER A 236 -12.60 -0.30 -1.21
CA SER A 236 -11.78 -1.51 -1.43
C SER A 236 -11.14 -1.53 -2.83
N PHE A 237 -10.70 -0.37 -3.31
CA PHE A 237 -10.06 -0.27 -4.62
C PHE A 237 -8.66 -0.90 -4.62
N VAL A 238 -7.95 -0.84 -3.49
CA VAL A 238 -6.62 -1.45 -3.36
C VAL A 238 -6.77 -2.97 -3.30
N VAL A 239 -6.23 -3.66 -4.28
CA VAL A 239 -6.23 -5.13 -4.38
C VAL A 239 -4.96 -5.69 -3.79
N ASP A 240 -3.83 -5.01 -4.05
CA ASP A 240 -2.52 -5.45 -3.60
C ASP A 240 -1.59 -4.26 -3.47
N LYS A 241 -0.55 -4.41 -2.64
CA LYS A 241 0.48 -3.40 -2.44
C LYS A 241 1.87 -4.03 -2.53
N PHE A 242 2.82 -3.27 -2.99
CA PHE A 242 4.23 -3.60 -2.95
C PHE A 242 5.02 -2.43 -2.38
N VAL A 243 5.82 -2.70 -1.37
CA VAL A 243 6.73 -1.73 -0.75
C VAL A 243 8.15 -2.20 -1.01
N GLN A 244 8.96 -1.32 -1.54
CA GLN A 244 10.38 -1.56 -1.78
C GLN A 244 11.20 -0.59 -0.96
N SER A 245 12.19 -1.12 -0.25
CA SER A 245 13.24 -0.33 0.36
C SER A 245 14.58 -0.74 -0.23
N PHE A 246 15.49 0.21 -0.37
CA PHE A 246 16.87 -0.02 -0.79
C PHE A 246 17.77 1.06 -0.21
N GLU A 247 19.03 0.71 0.01
CA GLU A 247 20.02 1.67 0.48
C GLU A 247 20.52 2.55 -0.67
N GLY A 248 20.40 3.85 -0.50
CA GLY A 248 20.94 4.86 -1.40
C GLY A 248 22.08 5.62 -0.76
N THR A 249 22.73 6.48 -1.53
CA THR A 249 23.85 7.34 -1.03
C THR A 249 23.44 8.29 0.10
N ALA A 250 22.15 8.61 0.23
CA ALA A 250 21.57 9.49 1.24
C ALA A 250 20.88 8.73 2.40
N GLY A 251 21.02 7.40 2.47
CA GLY A 251 20.35 6.55 3.43
C GLY A 251 19.28 5.68 2.78
N LYS A 252 18.43 5.08 3.59
CA LYS A 252 17.38 4.17 3.13
C LYS A 252 16.29 4.92 2.37
N ILE A 253 15.98 4.43 1.18
CA ILE A 253 15.01 5.01 0.25
C ILE A 253 13.82 4.04 0.13
N TRP A 254 12.60 4.60 0.11
CA TRP A 254 11.37 3.85 0.03
C TRP A 254 10.61 4.17 -1.27
N ARG A 255 10.03 3.14 -1.85
CA ARG A 255 9.09 3.24 -2.97
C ARG A 255 7.89 2.35 -2.70
N GLN A 256 6.71 2.79 -3.13
CA GLN A 256 5.48 2.01 -3.01
C GLN A 256 4.72 1.99 -4.32
N ALA A 257 4.12 0.84 -4.61
CA ALA A 257 3.17 0.64 -5.69
C ALA A 257 1.88 0.03 -5.14
N LEU A 258 0.74 0.49 -5.66
CA LEU A 258 -0.59 0.00 -5.33
C LEU A 258 -1.25 -0.54 -6.59
N LEU A 259 -1.77 -1.75 -6.53
CA LEU A 259 -2.62 -2.32 -7.56
C LEU A 259 -4.07 -1.94 -7.24
N ILE A 260 -4.67 -1.17 -8.12
CA ILE A 260 -6.01 -0.61 -7.96
C ILE A 260 -6.96 -1.30 -8.93
N ASP A 261 -8.07 -1.80 -8.43
CA ASP A 261 -9.17 -2.31 -9.24
C ASP A 261 -10.09 -1.14 -9.64
N ALA A 262 -9.95 -0.68 -10.87
CA ALA A 262 -10.76 0.36 -11.48
C ALA A 262 -11.87 -0.21 -12.37
N SER A 263 -12.45 -1.35 -11.99
CA SER A 263 -13.59 -1.93 -12.70
C SER A 263 -14.77 -0.95 -12.75
N VAL A 264 -15.55 -1.05 -13.82
CA VAL A 264 -16.74 -0.19 -14.03
C VAL A 264 -17.70 -0.27 -12.86
N GLU A 265 -17.83 -1.45 -12.26
CA GLU A 265 -18.68 -1.68 -11.12
C GLU A 265 -18.25 -0.86 -9.90
N LYS A 266 -16.96 -0.91 -9.53
CA LYS A 266 -16.41 -0.13 -8.40
C LYS A 266 -16.48 1.38 -8.66
N LEU A 267 -16.18 1.81 -9.88
CA LEU A 267 -16.33 3.21 -10.27
C LEU A 267 -17.76 3.68 -10.15
N THR A 268 -18.74 2.85 -10.55
CA THR A 268 -20.16 3.16 -10.43
C THR A 268 -20.60 3.23 -8.96
N GLN A 269 -20.16 2.30 -8.12
CA GLN A 269 -20.43 2.33 -6.69
C GLN A 269 -19.88 3.60 -6.03
N LEU A 270 -18.65 3.99 -6.36
CA LEU A 270 -18.05 5.24 -5.87
C LEU A 270 -18.86 6.47 -6.30
N ALA A 271 -19.25 6.53 -7.58
CA ALA A 271 -20.06 7.62 -8.12
C ALA A 271 -21.41 7.73 -7.39
N HIS A 272 -22.09 6.61 -7.18
CA HIS A 272 -23.36 6.57 -6.42
C HIS A 272 -23.17 7.00 -4.97
N ARG A 273 -22.12 6.54 -4.29
CA ARG A 273 -21.79 6.95 -2.92
C ARG A 273 -21.61 8.47 -2.83
N LYS A 274 -20.83 9.05 -3.75
CA LYS A 274 -20.63 10.51 -3.78
C LYS A 274 -21.91 11.27 -4.06
N ALA A 275 -22.73 10.82 -4.99
CA ALA A 275 -24.04 11.41 -5.27
C ALA A 275 -24.95 11.38 -4.03
N TYR A 276 -24.96 10.26 -3.31
CA TYR A 276 -25.72 10.12 -2.07
C TYR A 276 -25.25 11.09 -0.98
N MET A 277 -23.93 11.19 -0.76
CA MET A 277 -23.37 12.13 0.25
C MET A 277 -23.76 13.58 -0.03
N VAL A 278 -23.71 14.00 -1.30
CA VAL A 278 -24.12 15.35 -1.70
C VAL A 278 -25.62 15.58 -1.48
N ARG A 279 -26.45 14.59 -1.83
CA ARG A 279 -27.90 14.67 -1.56
C ARG A 279 -28.18 14.73 -0.08
N ALA A 280 -27.54 13.89 0.72
CA ALA A 280 -27.67 13.88 2.18
C ALA A 280 -27.28 15.24 2.79
N ARG A 281 -26.16 15.83 2.33
CA ARG A 281 -25.73 17.16 2.77
C ARG A 281 -26.72 18.26 2.38
N LYS A 282 -27.26 18.24 1.14
CA LYS A 282 -28.30 19.17 0.74
C LYS A 282 -29.59 19.02 1.54
N MET A 283 -30.01 17.77 1.84
CA MET A 283 -31.19 17.51 2.65
C MET A 283 -30.99 17.97 4.10
N SER A 284 -29.81 17.76 4.71
CA SER A 284 -29.52 18.25 6.05
C SER A 284 -29.60 19.79 6.12
N LEU A 285 -28.99 20.48 5.15
CA LEU A 285 -29.07 21.93 5.05
C LEU A 285 -30.53 22.40 4.89
N ALA A 286 -31.32 21.77 4.02
CA ALA A 286 -32.72 22.11 3.81
C ALA A 286 -33.55 21.89 5.09
N ARG A 287 -33.30 20.81 5.83
CA ARG A 287 -33.95 20.58 7.16
C ARG A 287 -33.59 21.66 8.15
N THR A 288 -32.31 22.01 8.26
CA THR A 288 -31.84 23.06 9.17
C THR A 288 -32.49 24.38 8.84
N VAL A 289 -32.48 24.81 7.57
CA VAL A 289 -33.12 26.04 7.12
C VAL A 289 -34.63 26.01 7.38
N SER A 290 -35.32 24.91 7.05
CA SER A 290 -36.76 24.77 7.30
C SER A 290 -37.11 24.84 8.79
N SER A 291 -36.29 24.22 9.66
CA SER A 291 -36.48 24.30 11.10
C SER A 291 -36.37 25.72 11.61
N VAL A 292 -35.38 26.47 11.12
CA VAL A 292 -35.19 27.88 11.53
C VAL A 292 -36.33 28.77 11.05
N VAL A 293 -36.74 28.62 9.79
CA VAL A 293 -37.90 29.36 9.25
C VAL A 293 -39.16 29.06 10.05
N GLY A 294 -39.39 27.77 10.39
CA GLY A 294 -40.52 27.35 11.23
C GLY A 294 -40.49 27.99 12.62
N LEU A 295 -39.31 28.05 13.26
CA LEU A 295 -39.15 28.68 14.58
C LEU A 295 -39.38 30.19 14.52
N LEU A 296 -38.88 30.88 13.49
CA LEU A 296 -39.11 32.31 13.29
C LEU A 296 -40.60 32.60 13.07
N LEU A 297 -41.30 31.81 12.27
CA LEU A 297 -42.75 31.93 12.10
C LEU A 297 -43.50 31.74 13.42
N LEU A 298 -43.10 30.76 14.20
CA LEU A 298 -43.69 30.51 15.53
C LEU A 298 -43.50 31.72 16.46
N ILE A 299 -42.31 32.32 16.48
CA ILE A 299 -42.03 33.54 17.25
C ILE A 299 -42.97 34.69 16.80
N ILE A 300 -43.15 34.87 15.50
CA ILE A 300 -44.05 35.90 14.94
C ILE A 300 -45.49 35.64 15.37
N VAL A 301 -45.99 34.42 15.26
CA VAL A 301 -47.36 34.06 15.70
C VAL A 301 -47.55 34.29 17.16
N VAL A 302 -46.62 33.83 18.01
CA VAL A 302 -46.67 34.07 19.49
C VAL A 302 -46.65 35.56 19.79
N TYR A 303 -45.81 36.33 19.08
CA TYR A 303 -45.78 37.79 19.23
C TYR A 303 -47.12 38.46 18.90
N ILE A 304 -47.74 38.08 17.78
CA ILE A 304 -49.04 38.61 17.35
C ILE A 304 -50.12 38.26 18.41
N PHE A 305 -50.13 36.99 18.85
CA PHE A 305 -51.11 36.51 19.83
C PHE A 305 -50.98 37.26 21.18
N LEU A 306 -49.75 37.38 21.69
CA LEU A 306 -49.48 38.10 22.94
C LEU A 306 -49.82 39.61 22.84
N ASN A 307 -49.51 40.22 21.68
CA ASN A 307 -49.85 41.62 21.45
C ASN A 307 -51.38 41.85 21.40
N ALA A 308 -52.11 40.91 20.79
CA ALA A 308 -53.57 40.94 20.78
C ALA A 308 -54.19 40.71 22.19
N ALA A 309 -53.66 39.76 22.95
CA ALA A 309 -54.17 39.44 24.31
C ALA A 309 -53.91 40.54 25.30
N THR A 310 -52.81 41.28 25.21
CA THR A 310 -52.42 42.34 26.15
C THR A 310 -52.99 43.72 25.80
N LYS A 311 -53.84 43.82 24.79
CA LYS A 311 -54.42 45.11 24.30
C LYS A 311 -53.35 46.19 24.10
N GLY A 312 -52.11 45.81 23.75
CA GLY A 312 -51.00 46.73 23.50
C GLY A 312 -50.30 47.30 24.77
N TYR A 313 -50.64 46.88 25.98
CA TYR A 313 -50.02 47.43 27.20
C TYR A 313 -48.52 47.11 27.36
N TYR A 314 -48.01 46.02 26.74
CA TYR A 314 -46.62 45.56 26.82
C TYR A 314 -45.89 45.55 25.47
N VAL A 315 -46.29 46.36 24.54
CA VAL A 315 -45.73 46.37 23.14
C VAL A 315 -44.20 46.50 23.14
N TRP A 316 -43.64 47.33 23.99
CA TRP A 316 -42.20 47.55 24.05
C TRP A 316 -41.43 46.32 24.59
N SER A 317 -41.90 45.75 25.70
CA SER A 317 -41.28 44.55 26.29
C SER A 317 -41.36 43.34 25.36
N LEU A 318 -42.48 43.18 24.64
CA LEU A 318 -42.65 42.09 23.68
C LEU A 318 -41.73 42.25 22.46
N ARG A 319 -41.50 43.48 21.99
CA ARG A 319 -40.55 43.74 20.90
C ARG A 319 -39.12 43.38 21.29
N ILE A 320 -38.71 43.78 22.49
CA ILE A 320 -37.37 43.43 23.01
C ILE A 320 -37.22 41.90 23.17
N ALA A 321 -38.19 41.21 23.76
CA ALA A 321 -38.17 39.77 23.94
C ALA A 321 -38.12 39.02 22.59
N GLY A 322 -38.93 39.44 21.60
CA GLY A 322 -38.94 38.88 20.26
C GLY A 322 -37.59 39.06 19.54
N PHE A 323 -36.96 40.23 19.68
CA PHE A 323 -35.67 40.54 19.11
C PHE A 323 -34.54 39.69 19.74
N VAL A 324 -34.51 39.54 21.08
CA VAL A 324 -33.55 38.71 21.79
C VAL A 324 -33.70 37.25 21.38
N LEU A 325 -34.93 36.75 21.27
CA LEU A 325 -35.19 35.37 20.85
C LEU A 325 -34.77 35.11 19.40
N ALA A 326 -35.00 36.07 18.50
CA ALA A 326 -34.51 35.99 17.11
C ALA A 326 -32.99 36.02 17.04
N LEU A 327 -32.30 36.83 17.86
CA LEU A 327 -30.83 36.82 17.94
C LEU A 327 -30.27 35.47 18.45
N ILE A 328 -30.90 34.86 19.45
CA ILE A 328 -30.50 33.56 19.96
C ILE A 328 -30.62 32.48 18.84
N VAL A 329 -31.71 32.52 18.08
CA VAL A 329 -31.94 31.60 16.97
C VAL A 329 -30.87 31.78 15.88
N ILE A 330 -30.54 33.02 15.52
CA ILE A 330 -29.48 33.32 14.53
C ILE A 330 -28.11 32.86 15.05
N PHE A 331 -27.82 33.08 16.33
CA PHE A 331 -26.56 32.63 16.93
C PHE A 331 -26.43 31.13 16.93
N LEU A 332 -27.50 30.37 17.29
CA LEU A 332 -27.53 28.91 17.23
C LEU A 332 -27.38 28.35 15.79
N LEU A 333 -27.64 29.18 14.78
CA LEU A 333 -27.53 28.81 13.37
C LEU A 333 -26.10 29.01 12.83
N LEU A 334 -25.34 29.94 13.43
CA LEU A 334 -23.98 30.27 13.05
C LEU A 334 -22.92 29.42 13.77
N THR A 335 -23.30 28.70 14.84
CA THR A 335 -22.47 27.76 15.60
C THR A 335 -22.68 26.33 15.10
#